data_90a5143ecc9ee63f92bca299285feec9
#
_entry.id   90a5143ecc9ee63f92bca299285feec9
#
_cell.length_a   1.000
_cell.length_b   1.000
_cell.length_c   1.000
_cell.angle_alpha   90.00
_cell.angle_beta   90.00
_cell.angle_gamma   90.00
#
_symmetry.space_group_name_H-M   'P 1'
#
loop_
_entity.id
_entity.type
_entity.pdbx_description
1 polymer ?
#
loop_
_entity_poly.entity_id
_entity_poly.type
_entity_poly.pdbx_seq_one_letter_code
_entity_poly.pdbx_strand_id
1 'polypeptide(L)'
;MSARDIAAIYVLQRDQEDAAHVTHALERLRATADRLVLVVEDKVQETGHAILDTADADRVLSFADLPGSILTGYKLGLAALRADDEAPGALILTGSHVFGPITEYADLLERRAAAGADLFAPYWHDLALDARLTEARNVSRVPYLDCAILGPDLLERDDFWAFWDGFAPSEDYAREFETGLIGFAGYCNSAGLSVLYPVEDTVFETADPRLFEVHKVVAAGGPVIPQAVFQIDPLMHDLNATYLRQALEDLRARAPDLYTRVIAHVVPNMKARDFCMISDQYSVLAGLPGSPGKTEWGFGRIAIFIHAYYANMMPEFWALIQKIPCAADLFITTSSPEDKAHIEAFLADHGWPADRMDVREVEVNRGRDMSSLFISFRDVIMADRYEVALRLHSKRTPQVSRQVGESFKDHLFENLVDTPDYVRNLLDMLEAEPDVGLVIPPVVHIGFGTLGHSWFNNRVLLQALADDMELKIPLDDHMPVTAYGTMYWFRTDALRAMFEWNWKWEEYNPEPNHIDGDLAHVQERLIGYVVQAKGYRTVSVMTQAMAGRYYAKLEYKMQLMASYLASGNIYLQRQQLEAMAGSGRMRLYRRLQNGYGAMLRRFPGSRRFLRPVAKGVQALITPGRMR
;
A
#
# COMPACT_ATOMS: atom_id res chain seq x y z
N MET A 1 -21.72 -40.52 -7.43
CA MET A 1 -21.13 -40.14 -8.73
C MET A 1 -19.69 -40.60 -8.68
N SER A 2 -19.20 -41.37 -9.69
CA SER A 2 -17.75 -41.65 -9.83
C SER A 2 -17.00 -40.32 -9.76
N ALA A 3 -15.94 -40.25 -8.97
CA ALA A 3 -15.07 -39.10 -8.95
C ALA A 3 -14.57 -38.87 -10.39
N ARG A 4 -15.16 -37.90 -11.10
CA ARG A 4 -14.65 -37.52 -12.42
C ARG A 4 -13.35 -36.74 -12.16
N ASP A 5 -12.32 -37.07 -12.89
CA ASP A 5 -11.02 -36.44 -12.91
C ASP A 5 -11.14 -34.90 -13.09
N ILE A 6 -10.61 -34.13 -12.18
CA ILE A 6 -10.60 -32.66 -12.19
C ILE A 6 -9.21 -32.20 -12.65
N ALA A 7 -9.17 -31.41 -13.71
CA ALA A 7 -7.93 -30.77 -14.15
C ALA A 7 -7.91 -29.28 -13.81
N ALA A 8 -6.72 -28.71 -13.67
CA ALA A 8 -6.51 -27.28 -13.51
C ALA A 8 -5.38 -26.79 -14.42
N ILE A 9 -5.56 -25.60 -14.98
CA ILE A 9 -4.50 -24.84 -15.64
C ILE A 9 -4.24 -23.58 -14.81
N TYR A 10 -3.03 -23.44 -14.34
CA TYR A 10 -2.57 -22.24 -13.65
C TYR A 10 -1.52 -21.51 -14.49
N VAL A 11 -1.78 -20.26 -14.85
CA VAL A 11 -0.84 -19.42 -15.60
C VAL A 11 -0.05 -18.55 -14.64
N LEU A 12 1.26 -18.78 -14.59
CA LEU A 12 2.18 -18.00 -13.78
C LEU A 12 2.83 -16.92 -14.64
N GLN A 13 2.53 -15.67 -14.32
CA GLN A 13 3.15 -14.51 -14.96
C GLN A 13 4.56 -14.26 -14.39
N ARG A 14 5.38 -13.57 -15.19
CA ARG A 14 6.74 -13.19 -14.83
C ARG A 14 6.78 -12.42 -13.51
N ASP A 15 7.83 -12.63 -12.74
CA ASP A 15 8.10 -11.96 -11.45
C ASP A 15 7.04 -12.18 -10.36
N GLN A 16 6.25 -13.26 -10.47
CA GLN A 16 5.23 -13.64 -9.48
C GLN A 16 5.53 -14.95 -8.74
N GLU A 17 6.60 -15.64 -9.09
CA GLU A 17 6.93 -16.98 -8.63
C GLU A 17 7.13 -17.10 -7.11
N ASP A 18 7.66 -16.04 -6.47
CA ASP A 18 7.89 -15.99 -5.02
C ASP A 18 6.72 -15.36 -4.24
N ALA A 19 5.63 -15.03 -4.93
CA ALA A 19 4.51 -14.36 -4.30
C ALA A 19 3.67 -15.32 -3.43
N ALA A 20 3.50 -15.00 -2.17
CA ALA A 20 2.79 -15.85 -1.20
C ALA A 20 1.34 -16.17 -1.59
N HIS A 21 0.66 -15.31 -2.37
CA HIS A 21 -0.68 -15.57 -2.89
C HIS A 21 -0.67 -16.64 -4.00
N VAL A 22 0.42 -16.75 -4.78
CA VAL A 22 0.57 -17.81 -5.80
C VAL A 22 0.70 -19.17 -5.13
N THR A 23 1.57 -19.28 -4.11
CA THR A 23 1.69 -20.50 -3.31
C THR A 23 0.33 -20.92 -2.73
N HIS A 24 -0.41 -19.96 -2.15
CA HIS A 24 -1.75 -20.24 -1.62
C HIS A 24 -2.71 -20.78 -2.69
N ALA A 25 -2.74 -20.15 -3.88
CA ALA A 25 -3.63 -20.58 -4.97
C ALA A 25 -3.27 -22.00 -5.46
N LEU A 26 -1.98 -22.31 -5.61
CA LEU A 26 -1.50 -23.62 -6.04
C LEU A 26 -1.79 -24.71 -5.00
N GLU A 27 -1.60 -24.43 -3.71
CA GLU A 27 -1.97 -25.35 -2.62
C GLU A 27 -3.47 -25.68 -2.66
N ARG A 28 -4.33 -24.69 -2.87
CA ARG A 28 -5.80 -24.90 -2.98
C ARG A 28 -6.20 -25.63 -4.25
N LEU A 29 -5.53 -25.35 -5.38
CA LEU A 29 -5.74 -26.10 -6.62
C LEU A 29 -5.34 -27.55 -6.44
N ARG A 30 -4.16 -27.83 -5.87
CA ARG A 30 -3.68 -29.20 -5.69
C ARG A 30 -4.54 -30.02 -4.73
N ALA A 31 -5.15 -29.36 -3.75
CA ALA A 31 -6.11 -30.01 -2.86
C ALA A 31 -7.43 -30.42 -3.57
N THR A 32 -7.71 -29.88 -4.76
CA THR A 32 -8.97 -30.05 -5.48
C THR A 32 -8.81 -30.78 -6.81
N ALA A 33 -7.73 -30.49 -7.55
CA ALA A 33 -7.49 -31.04 -8.90
C ALA A 33 -6.61 -32.29 -8.86
N ASP A 34 -7.01 -33.30 -9.62
CA ASP A 34 -6.26 -34.54 -9.83
C ASP A 34 -5.06 -34.30 -10.77
N ARG A 35 -5.25 -33.38 -11.75
CA ARG A 35 -4.20 -32.98 -12.72
C ARG A 35 -3.98 -31.47 -12.69
N LEU A 36 -2.72 -31.04 -12.53
CA LEU A 36 -2.33 -29.63 -12.56
C LEU A 36 -1.32 -29.36 -13.67
N VAL A 37 -1.71 -28.50 -14.62
CA VAL A 37 -0.82 -27.96 -15.65
C VAL A 37 -0.40 -26.54 -15.25
N LEU A 38 0.86 -26.35 -14.98
CA LEU A 38 1.46 -25.05 -14.72
C LEU A 38 2.01 -24.48 -16.02
N VAL A 39 1.58 -23.29 -16.41
CA VAL A 39 2.05 -22.61 -17.62
C VAL A 39 2.78 -21.32 -17.20
N VAL A 40 4.08 -21.27 -17.46
CA VAL A 40 4.98 -20.21 -16.99
C VAL A 40 5.31 -19.24 -18.12
N GLU A 41 5.24 -17.94 -17.87
CA GLU A 41 5.56 -16.91 -18.86
C GLU A 41 7.04 -16.89 -19.24
N ASP A 42 7.93 -17.24 -18.31
CA ASP A 42 9.38 -17.31 -18.55
C ASP A 42 9.85 -18.69 -19.05
N LYS A 43 11.08 -18.73 -19.60
CA LYS A 43 11.70 -20.01 -19.96
C LYS A 43 12.01 -20.81 -18.71
N VAL A 44 11.40 -21.97 -18.56
CA VAL A 44 11.56 -22.87 -17.40
C VAL A 44 13.02 -23.17 -17.07
N GLN A 45 13.89 -23.20 -18.08
CA GLN A 45 15.34 -23.49 -17.91
C GLN A 45 16.13 -22.30 -17.35
N GLU A 46 15.62 -21.08 -17.43
CA GLU A 46 16.32 -19.85 -17.02
C GLU A 46 15.92 -19.40 -15.61
N THR A 47 14.80 -19.89 -15.10
CA THR A 47 14.14 -19.26 -13.95
C THR A 47 14.44 -19.91 -12.61
N GLY A 48 14.88 -21.15 -12.51
CA GLY A 48 15.22 -21.79 -11.22
C GLY A 48 14.16 -21.54 -10.13
N HIS A 49 12.88 -21.41 -10.52
CA HIS A 49 11.77 -21.00 -9.65
C HIS A 49 11.54 -22.01 -8.53
N ALA A 50 11.69 -21.58 -7.28
CA ALA A 50 11.38 -22.40 -6.12
C ALA A 50 9.93 -22.93 -6.14
N ILE A 51 9.01 -22.19 -6.78
CA ILE A 51 7.61 -22.58 -6.90
C ILE A 51 7.42 -23.82 -7.80
N LEU A 52 8.29 -24.06 -8.79
CA LEU A 52 8.22 -25.24 -9.65
C LEU A 52 8.44 -26.52 -8.85
N ASP A 53 9.30 -26.46 -7.83
CA ASP A 53 9.60 -27.60 -6.95
C ASP A 53 8.47 -27.83 -5.92
N THR A 54 7.70 -26.79 -5.58
CA THR A 54 6.66 -26.82 -4.55
C THR A 54 5.24 -26.94 -5.11
N ALA A 55 5.03 -26.59 -6.40
CA ALA A 55 3.73 -26.61 -7.03
C ALA A 55 3.15 -28.03 -7.24
N ASP A 56 4.00 -29.06 -7.18
CA ASP A 56 3.62 -30.46 -7.44
C ASP A 56 2.79 -30.60 -8.74
N ALA A 57 3.19 -29.86 -9.80
CA ALA A 57 2.50 -29.83 -11.06
C ALA A 57 2.82 -31.07 -11.90
N ASP A 58 1.79 -31.70 -12.50
CA ASP A 58 1.95 -32.86 -13.37
C ASP A 58 2.64 -32.50 -14.69
N ARG A 59 2.46 -31.25 -15.15
CA ARG A 59 3.12 -30.68 -16.33
C ARG A 59 3.50 -29.23 -16.10
N VAL A 60 4.68 -28.86 -16.61
CA VAL A 60 5.15 -27.48 -16.65
C VAL A 60 5.42 -27.10 -18.11
N LEU A 61 4.78 -26.02 -18.56
CA LEU A 61 4.90 -25.50 -19.93
C LEU A 61 5.42 -24.06 -19.87
N SER A 62 6.04 -23.59 -20.95
CA SER A 62 6.51 -22.22 -21.07
C SER A 62 5.99 -21.56 -22.34
N PHE A 63 5.67 -20.26 -22.26
CA PHE A 63 5.28 -19.45 -23.41
C PHE A 63 6.14 -18.18 -23.58
N ALA A 64 7.36 -18.19 -23.07
CA ALA A 64 8.32 -17.08 -23.11
C ALA A 64 8.54 -16.48 -24.52
N ASP A 65 8.39 -17.27 -25.57
CA ASP A 65 8.59 -16.87 -26.96
C ASP A 65 7.27 -16.48 -27.67
N LEU A 66 6.16 -16.39 -26.92
CA LEU A 66 4.82 -16.01 -27.42
C LEU A 66 4.40 -14.67 -26.79
N PRO A 67 3.44 -13.95 -27.37
CA PRO A 67 2.83 -12.80 -26.72
C PRO A 67 2.34 -13.14 -25.31
N GLY A 68 2.84 -12.41 -24.31
CA GLY A 68 2.58 -12.67 -22.89
C GLY A 68 1.16 -12.28 -22.48
N SER A 69 0.24 -13.24 -22.45
CA SER A 69 -1.09 -13.05 -21.89
C SER A 69 -1.59 -14.29 -21.17
N ILE A 70 -2.59 -14.10 -20.34
CA ILE A 70 -3.29 -15.19 -19.66
C ILE A 70 -3.96 -16.14 -20.67
N LEU A 71 -4.55 -15.60 -21.73
CA LEU A 71 -5.21 -16.40 -22.78
C LEU A 71 -4.20 -17.24 -23.57
N THR A 72 -3.00 -16.73 -23.80
CA THR A 72 -1.89 -17.52 -24.38
C THR A 72 -1.57 -18.72 -23.49
N GLY A 73 -1.44 -18.48 -22.18
CA GLY A 73 -1.20 -19.55 -21.21
C GLY A 73 -2.32 -20.59 -21.19
N TYR A 74 -3.58 -20.15 -21.21
CA TYR A 74 -4.71 -21.07 -21.28
C TYR A 74 -4.72 -21.88 -22.56
N LYS A 75 -4.48 -21.26 -23.73
CA LYS A 75 -4.37 -21.99 -25.02
C LYS A 75 -3.34 -23.12 -24.94
N LEU A 76 -2.15 -22.84 -24.40
CA LEU A 76 -1.10 -23.86 -24.28
C LEU A 76 -1.48 -24.98 -23.30
N GLY A 77 -2.01 -24.63 -22.14
CA GLY A 77 -2.48 -25.59 -21.15
C GLY A 77 -3.61 -26.48 -21.69
N LEU A 78 -4.56 -25.89 -22.42
CA LEU A 78 -5.63 -26.61 -23.09
C LEU A 78 -5.09 -27.58 -24.14
N ALA A 79 -4.16 -27.14 -24.99
CA ALA A 79 -3.53 -28.01 -25.99
C ALA A 79 -2.81 -29.19 -25.35
N ALA A 80 -2.16 -28.99 -24.20
CA ALA A 80 -1.47 -30.06 -23.46
C ALA A 80 -2.47 -31.07 -22.86
N LEU A 81 -3.62 -30.61 -22.33
CA LEU A 81 -4.67 -31.50 -21.80
C LEU A 81 -5.40 -32.26 -22.89
N ARG A 82 -5.59 -31.65 -24.06
CA ARG A 82 -6.21 -32.32 -25.21
C ARG A 82 -5.37 -33.49 -25.75
N ALA A 83 -4.05 -33.45 -25.54
CA ALA A 83 -3.14 -34.52 -25.94
C ALA A 83 -3.24 -35.77 -25.03
N ASP A 84 -3.99 -35.71 -23.92
CA ASP A 84 -4.27 -36.85 -23.06
C ASP A 84 -5.40 -37.70 -23.63
N ASP A 85 -5.40 -38.99 -23.31
CA ASP A 85 -6.37 -39.95 -23.82
C ASP A 85 -7.79 -39.72 -23.25
N GLU A 86 -7.90 -39.06 -22.09
CA GLU A 86 -9.17 -38.83 -21.38
C GLU A 86 -9.42 -37.36 -21.11
N ALA A 87 -10.56 -36.84 -21.54
CA ALA A 87 -11.02 -35.50 -21.22
C ALA A 87 -11.37 -35.40 -19.71
N PRO A 88 -11.00 -34.29 -19.02
CA PRO A 88 -11.34 -34.13 -17.62
C PRO A 88 -12.84 -33.95 -17.40
N GLY A 89 -13.34 -34.40 -16.23
CA GLY A 89 -14.72 -34.19 -15.82
C GLY A 89 -15.06 -32.75 -15.49
N ALA A 90 -14.05 -31.93 -15.19
CA ALA A 90 -14.13 -30.48 -15.08
C ALA A 90 -12.72 -29.87 -15.22
N LEU A 91 -12.65 -28.63 -15.69
CA LEU A 91 -11.38 -27.90 -15.83
C LEU A 91 -11.46 -26.53 -15.17
N ILE A 92 -10.50 -26.24 -14.28
CA ILE A 92 -10.33 -24.94 -13.63
C ILE A 92 -9.29 -24.14 -14.43
N LEU A 93 -9.63 -22.92 -14.85
CA LEU A 93 -8.72 -21.95 -15.45
C LEU A 93 -8.48 -20.81 -14.46
N THR A 94 -7.23 -20.57 -14.06
CA THR A 94 -6.85 -19.45 -13.20
C THR A 94 -5.37 -19.11 -13.37
N GLY A 95 -4.85 -18.15 -12.61
CA GLY A 95 -3.45 -17.78 -12.69
C GLY A 95 -3.05 -16.70 -11.69
N SER A 96 -1.79 -16.30 -11.73
CA SER A 96 -1.21 -15.32 -10.80
C SER A 96 -1.73 -13.88 -10.97
N HIS A 97 -2.49 -13.60 -12.02
CA HIS A 97 -3.12 -12.27 -12.29
C HIS A 97 -4.31 -11.96 -11.39
N VAL A 98 -4.74 -12.91 -10.57
CA VAL A 98 -5.80 -12.74 -9.58
C VAL A 98 -5.39 -13.18 -8.19
N PHE A 99 -5.97 -12.54 -7.18
CA PHE A 99 -5.89 -12.96 -5.79
C PHE A 99 -7.08 -13.84 -5.45
N GLY A 100 -6.80 -15.10 -5.09
CA GLY A 100 -7.81 -16.10 -4.79
C GLY A 100 -7.23 -17.48 -4.47
N PRO A 101 -8.11 -18.45 -4.23
CA PRO A 101 -9.56 -18.31 -4.18
C PRO A 101 -10.06 -17.73 -2.85
N ILE A 102 -11.11 -16.90 -2.90
CA ILE A 102 -11.84 -16.42 -1.71
C ILE A 102 -12.84 -17.50 -1.26
N THR A 103 -13.40 -18.23 -2.21
CA THR A 103 -14.26 -19.41 -2.02
C THR A 103 -13.52 -20.63 -2.55
N GLU A 104 -13.52 -21.72 -1.81
CA GLU A 104 -12.80 -22.94 -2.19
C GLU A 104 -13.22 -23.44 -3.58
N TYR A 105 -12.28 -23.94 -4.36
CA TYR A 105 -12.56 -24.45 -5.71
C TYR A 105 -13.56 -25.60 -5.71
N ALA A 106 -13.55 -26.45 -4.68
CA ALA A 106 -14.52 -27.54 -4.52
C ALA A 106 -15.97 -27.00 -4.47
N ASP A 107 -16.21 -25.91 -3.70
CA ASP A 107 -17.54 -25.29 -3.61
C ASP A 107 -17.97 -24.68 -4.96
N LEU A 108 -17.04 -24.10 -5.71
CA LEU A 108 -17.32 -23.53 -7.03
C LEU A 108 -17.67 -24.62 -8.04
N LEU A 109 -16.97 -25.77 -8.00
CA LEU A 109 -17.26 -26.95 -8.81
C LEU A 109 -18.65 -27.51 -8.51
N GLU A 110 -19.01 -27.64 -7.23
CA GLU A 110 -20.34 -28.09 -6.80
C GLU A 110 -21.44 -27.14 -7.27
N ARG A 111 -21.24 -25.82 -7.10
CA ARG A 111 -22.21 -24.81 -7.57
C ARG A 111 -22.43 -24.88 -9.07
N ARG A 112 -21.36 -24.99 -9.88
CA ARG A 112 -21.49 -25.18 -11.34
C ARG A 112 -22.24 -26.44 -11.67
N ALA A 113 -21.90 -27.57 -11.05
CA ALA A 113 -22.53 -28.87 -11.31
C ALA A 113 -24.00 -28.87 -10.89
N ALA A 114 -24.35 -28.28 -9.74
CA ALA A 114 -25.74 -28.17 -9.28
C ALA A 114 -26.61 -27.31 -10.20
N ALA A 115 -26.04 -26.26 -10.80
CA ALA A 115 -26.71 -25.42 -11.79
C ALA A 115 -26.81 -26.08 -13.18
N GLY A 116 -26.08 -27.17 -13.43
CA GLY A 116 -25.98 -27.79 -14.78
C GLY A 116 -25.35 -26.84 -15.81
N ALA A 117 -24.54 -25.89 -15.39
CA ALA A 117 -23.94 -24.91 -16.27
C ALA A 117 -22.74 -25.48 -17.04
N ASP A 118 -22.60 -25.13 -18.31
CA ASP A 118 -21.44 -25.49 -19.14
C ASP A 118 -20.19 -24.78 -18.71
N LEU A 119 -20.33 -23.51 -18.29
CA LEU A 119 -19.27 -22.63 -17.85
C LEU A 119 -19.66 -21.94 -16.54
N PHE A 120 -18.75 -21.90 -15.58
CA PHE A 120 -18.77 -20.93 -14.47
C PHE A 120 -17.74 -19.83 -14.78
N ALA A 121 -18.16 -18.56 -14.67
CA ALA A 121 -17.27 -17.42 -14.77
C ALA A 121 -17.45 -16.51 -13.54
N PRO A 122 -16.37 -15.95 -12.96
CA PRO A 122 -16.44 -15.20 -11.70
C PRO A 122 -17.27 -13.91 -11.83
N TYR A 123 -17.23 -13.28 -12.99
CA TYR A 123 -17.92 -12.04 -13.39
C TYR A 123 -17.87 -11.86 -14.91
N TRP A 124 -18.47 -10.78 -15.41
CA TRP A 124 -18.50 -10.45 -16.84
C TRP A 124 -18.10 -9.01 -17.11
N HIS A 125 -17.68 -8.72 -18.35
CA HIS A 125 -17.65 -7.38 -18.89
C HIS A 125 -18.98 -7.07 -19.58
N ASP A 126 -19.59 -5.91 -19.26
CA ASP A 126 -20.85 -5.50 -19.86
C ASP A 126 -20.61 -4.61 -21.09
N LEU A 127 -20.80 -5.18 -22.29
CA LEU A 127 -20.58 -4.45 -23.53
C LEU A 127 -21.63 -3.34 -23.75
N ALA A 128 -22.81 -3.43 -23.15
CA ALA A 128 -23.84 -2.40 -23.28
C ALA A 128 -23.47 -1.12 -22.50
N LEU A 129 -22.64 -1.26 -21.46
CA LEU A 129 -22.14 -0.15 -20.65
C LEU A 129 -20.78 0.38 -21.13
N ASP A 130 -20.10 -0.31 -22.06
CA ASP A 130 -18.79 0.14 -22.57
C ASP A 130 -18.94 1.17 -23.70
N ALA A 131 -18.84 2.45 -23.36
CA ALA A 131 -18.95 3.54 -24.33
C ALA A 131 -17.83 3.55 -25.41
N ARG A 132 -16.77 2.75 -25.24
CA ARG A 132 -15.70 2.61 -26.24
C ARG A 132 -16.06 1.64 -27.36
N LEU A 133 -17.02 0.77 -27.13
CA LEU A 133 -17.47 -0.26 -28.06
C LEU A 133 -18.81 0.16 -28.66
N THR A 134 -18.77 0.92 -29.75
CA THR A 134 -19.97 1.54 -30.38
C THR A 134 -20.69 0.64 -31.37
N GLU A 135 -20.14 -0.52 -31.73
CA GLU A 135 -20.78 -1.43 -32.69
C GLU A 135 -21.81 -2.36 -32.02
N ALA A 136 -22.99 -2.50 -32.63
CA ALA A 136 -23.99 -3.45 -32.18
C ALA A 136 -23.44 -4.89 -32.30
N ARG A 137 -23.34 -5.57 -31.16
CA ARG A 137 -22.86 -6.94 -31.06
C ARG A 137 -23.98 -7.86 -30.55
N ASN A 138 -24.01 -9.10 -31.03
CA ASN A 138 -24.97 -10.09 -30.56
C ASN A 138 -24.66 -10.64 -29.14
N VAL A 139 -23.69 -10.06 -28.46
CA VAL A 139 -23.26 -10.43 -27.13
C VAL A 139 -23.34 -9.19 -26.22
N SER A 140 -23.99 -9.32 -25.09
CA SER A 140 -24.08 -8.25 -24.07
C SER A 140 -23.08 -8.45 -22.92
N ARG A 141 -22.86 -9.69 -22.49
CA ARG A 141 -21.97 -10.06 -21.39
C ARG A 141 -20.82 -10.91 -21.90
N VAL A 142 -19.60 -10.52 -21.56
CA VAL A 142 -18.37 -11.24 -21.88
C VAL A 142 -17.84 -11.90 -20.61
N PRO A 143 -17.85 -13.24 -20.49
CA PRO A 143 -17.32 -13.91 -19.31
C PRO A 143 -15.82 -13.71 -19.21
N TYR A 144 -15.34 -13.32 -18.03
CA TYR A 144 -13.93 -13.37 -17.72
C TYR A 144 -13.53 -14.80 -17.31
N LEU A 145 -12.34 -15.21 -17.75
CA LEU A 145 -11.79 -16.53 -17.46
C LEU A 145 -10.81 -16.53 -16.30
N ASP A 146 -10.83 -15.50 -15.49
CA ASP A 146 -9.87 -15.24 -14.40
C ASP A 146 -9.91 -16.30 -13.27
N CYS A 147 -11.01 -16.99 -13.11
CA CYS A 147 -11.22 -18.17 -12.26
C CYS A 147 -12.45 -18.91 -12.82
N ALA A 148 -12.30 -19.46 -14.03
CA ALA A 148 -13.39 -20.10 -14.73
C ALA A 148 -13.38 -21.63 -14.51
N ILE A 149 -14.56 -22.26 -14.53
CA ILE A 149 -14.69 -23.70 -14.46
C ILE A 149 -15.51 -24.18 -15.65
N LEU A 150 -14.88 -24.99 -16.50
CA LEU A 150 -15.46 -25.60 -17.67
C LEU A 150 -16.03 -26.97 -17.30
N GLY A 151 -17.26 -27.24 -17.74
CA GLY A 151 -17.92 -28.50 -17.54
C GLY A 151 -17.53 -29.57 -18.58
N PRO A 152 -17.85 -30.85 -18.33
CA PRO A 152 -17.47 -31.93 -19.21
C PRO A 152 -18.11 -31.79 -20.61
N ASP A 153 -19.38 -31.37 -20.67
CA ASP A 153 -20.09 -31.25 -21.94
C ASP A 153 -19.46 -30.23 -22.88
N LEU A 154 -18.86 -29.16 -22.32
CA LEU A 154 -18.09 -28.15 -23.07
C LEU A 154 -16.73 -28.70 -23.54
N LEU A 155 -16.06 -29.49 -22.71
CA LEU A 155 -14.74 -30.07 -23.02
C LEU A 155 -14.81 -31.21 -24.04
N GLU A 156 -15.96 -31.84 -24.21
CA GLU A 156 -16.21 -32.89 -25.23
C GLU A 156 -16.53 -32.32 -26.63
N ARG A 157 -16.71 -30.99 -26.78
CA ARG A 157 -17.11 -30.35 -28.03
C ARG A 157 -15.94 -30.06 -28.97
N ASP A 158 -16.04 -30.54 -30.22
CA ASP A 158 -15.04 -30.24 -31.25
C ASP A 158 -14.95 -28.75 -31.59
N ASP A 159 -16.09 -28.02 -31.55
CA ASP A 159 -16.13 -26.59 -31.87
C ASP A 159 -15.48 -25.73 -30.78
N PHE A 160 -15.49 -26.17 -29.52
CA PHE A 160 -14.71 -25.56 -28.43
C PHE A 160 -13.20 -25.63 -28.72
N TRP A 161 -12.71 -26.79 -29.09
CA TRP A 161 -11.31 -26.97 -29.44
C TRP A 161 -10.93 -26.19 -30.70
N ALA A 162 -11.81 -26.17 -31.71
CA ALA A 162 -11.59 -25.38 -32.92
C ALA A 162 -11.50 -23.88 -32.65
N PHE A 163 -12.27 -23.34 -31.68
CA PHE A 163 -12.14 -21.95 -31.24
C PHE A 163 -10.73 -21.67 -30.70
N TRP A 164 -10.24 -22.49 -29.76
CA TRP A 164 -8.92 -22.30 -29.17
C TRP A 164 -7.78 -22.54 -30.14
N ASP A 165 -7.89 -23.49 -31.05
CA ASP A 165 -6.92 -23.71 -32.14
C ASP A 165 -6.82 -22.47 -33.05
N GLY A 166 -7.96 -21.86 -33.36
CA GLY A 166 -8.05 -20.63 -34.17
C GLY A 166 -7.67 -19.33 -33.46
N PHE A 167 -7.64 -19.31 -32.14
CA PHE A 167 -7.25 -18.13 -31.37
C PHE A 167 -5.76 -17.77 -31.62
N ALA A 168 -5.50 -16.54 -32.08
CA ALA A 168 -4.15 -16.02 -32.29
C ALA A 168 -3.76 -15.04 -31.18
N PRO A 169 -2.79 -15.38 -30.33
CA PRO A 169 -2.26 -14.48 -29.31
C PRO A 169 -1.78 -13.13 -29.88
N SER A 170 -1.89 -12.05 -29.09
CA SER A 170 -1.49 -10.71 -29.48
C SER A 170 -0.85 -9.97 -28.31
N GLU A 171 0.14 -9.10 -28.59
CA GLU A 171 0.68 -8.13 -27.62
C GLU A 171 -0.27 -6.93 -27.44
N ASP A 172 -1.20 -6.70 -28.35
CA ASP A 172 -2.22 -5.67 -28.24
C ASP A 172 -3.39 -6.18 -27.40
N TYR A 173 -3.51 -5.69 -26.18
CA TYR A 173 -4.58 -6.05 -25.25
C TYR A 173 -5.99 -5.83 -25.85
N ALA A 174 -6.22 -4.74 -26.58
CA ALA A 174 -7.55 -4.48 -27.16
C ALA A 174 -7.92 -5.53 -28.21
N ARG A 175 -6.96 -5.93 -29.05
CA ARG A 175 -7.14 -6.99 -30.04
C ARG A 175 -7.34 -8.34 -29.38
N GLU A 176 -6.59 -8.64 -28.32
CA GLU A 176 -6.73 -9.90 -27.60
C GLU A 176 -8.05 -9.99 -26.84
N PHE A 177 -8.48 -8.89 -26.22
CA PHE A 177 -9.81 -8.79 -25.62
C PHE A 177 -10.92 -9.02 -26.67
N GLU A 178 -10.78 -8.44 -27.86
CA GLU A 178 -11.75 -8.60 -28.94
C GLU A 178 -11.78 -10.02 -29.51
N THR A 179 -10.63 -10.57 -29.89
CA THR A 179 -10.56 -11.89 -30.55
C THR A 179 -10.66 -13.04 -29.57
N GLY A 180 -10.13 -12.88 -28.36
CA GLY A 180 -10.15 -13.88 -27.30
C GLY A 180 -11.44 -13.85 -26.48
N LEU A 181 -11.64 -12.83 -25.65
CA LEU A 181 -12.78 -12.83 -24.71
C LEU A 181 -14.12 -12.55 -25.38
N ILE A 182 -14.24 -11.51 -26.24
CA ILE A 182 -15.48 -11.24 -26.97
C ILE A 182 -15.75 -12.36 -27.99
N GLY A 183 -14.69 -12.84 -28.65
CA GLY A 183 -14.80 -14.00 -29.55
C GLY A 183 -15.31 -15.24 -28.83
N PHE A 184 -14.81 -15.56 -27.65
CA PHE A 184 -15.25 -16.66 -26.80
C PHE A 184 -16.71 -16.49 -26.34
N ALA A 185 -17.11 -15.29 -25.95
CA ALA A 185 -18.48 -14.97 -25.60
C ALA A 185 -19.44 -15.17 -26.80
N GLY A 186 -19.01 -14.78 -28.01
CA GLY A 186 -19.73 -15.04 -29.27
C GLY A 186 -19.88 -16.53 -29.55
N TYR A 187 -18.82 -17.30 -29.33
CA TYR A 187 -18.86 -18.75 -29.40
C TYR A 187 -19.86 -19.33 -28.40
N CYS A 188 -19.78 -18.99 -27.12
CA CYS A 188 -20.70 -19.47 -26.08
C CYS A 188 -22.16 -19.20 -26.45
N ASN A 189 -22.47 -17.99 -26.93
CA ASN A 189 -23.83 -17.62 -27.35
C ASN A 189 -24.31 -18.42 -28.57
N SER A 190 -23.48 -18.57 -29.61
CA SER A 190 -23.84 -19.30 -30.83
C SER A 190 -23.97 -20.80 -30.61
N ALA A 191 -23.19 -21.35 -29.67
CA ALA A 191 -23.25 -22.76 -29.28
C ALA A 191 -24.38 -23.06 -28.27
N GLY A 192 -25.09 -22.02 -27.77
CA GLY A 192 -26.16 -22.14 -26.79
C GLY A 192 -25.69 -22.58 -25.40
N LEU A 193 -24.47 -22.23 -25.03
CA LEU A 193 -23.88 -22.62 -23.75
C LEU A 193 -24.46 -21.82 -22.59
N SER A 194 -24.68 -22.48 -21.47
CA SER A 194 -25.11 -21.88 -20.21
C SER A 194 -23.92 -21.40 -19.40
N VAL A 195 -23.96 -20.14 -18.99
CA VAL A 195 -22.91 -19.54 -18.14
C VAL A 195 -23.47 -19.19 -16.77
N LEU A 196 -22.88 -19.73 -15.72
CA LEU A 196 -23.20 -19.39 -14.32
C LEU A 196 -22.28 -18.28 -13.82
N TYR A 197 -22.86 -17.21 -13.32
CA TYR A 197 -22.14 -16.15 -12.61
C TYR A 197 -22.54 -16.13 -11.13
N PRO A 198 -21.60 -16.18 -10.17
CA PRO A 198 -21.94 -16.09 -8.75
C PRO A 198 -22.57 -14.76 -8.36
N VAL A 199 -22.36 -13.74 -9.17
CA VAL A 199 -22.80 -12.35 -8.99
C VAL A 199 -24.02 -11.98 -9.87
N GLU A 200 -24.76 -12.97 -10.42
CA GLU A 200 -25.84 -12.80 -11.41
C GLU A 200 -26.94 -11.81 -10.95
N ASP A 201 -27.29 -11.86 -9.65
CA ASP A 201 -28.35 -11.02 -9.08
C ASP A 201 -27.86 -9.60 -8.71
N THR A 202 -26.58 -9.29 -8.96
CA THR A 202 -25.99 -8.00 -8.62
C THR A 202 -26.14 -7.02 -9.77
N VAL A 203 -26.66 -5.83 -9.48
CA VAL A 203 -26.73 -4.73 -10.46
C VAL A 203 -25.42 -3.97 -10.46
N PHE A 204 -24.73 -4.02 -11.59
CA PHE A 204 -23.53 -3.24 -11.85
C PHE A 204 -23.83 -2.04 -12.75
N GLU A 205 -23.13 -0.93 -12.51
CA GLU A 205 -23.28 0.34 -13.24
C GLU A 205 -22.08 0.64 -14.15
N THR A 206 -21.00 -0.14 -14.01
CA THR A 206 -19.77 -0.01 -14.81
C THR A 206 -19.63 -1.17 -15.80
N ALA A 207 -18.96 -0.92 -16.92
CA ALA A 207 -18.68 -1.97 -17.92
C ALA A 207 -17.77 -3.07 -17.36
N ASP A 208 -16.85 -2.72 -16.48
CA ASP A 208 -15.91 -3.65 -15.85
C ASP A 208 -16.04 -3.61 -14.31
N PRO A 209 -17.02 -4.33 -13.74
CA PRO A 209 -17.26 -4.34 -12.30
C PRO A 209 -16.12 -4.94 -11.50
N ARG A 210 -15.30 -5.82 -12.08
CA ARG A 210 -14.13 -6.40 -11.41
C ARG A 210 -13.08 -5.35 -11.00
N LEU A 211 -13.02 -4.23 -11.73
CA LEU A 211 -12.09 -3.13 -11.47
C LEU A 211 -12.72 -2.00 -10.67
N PHE A 212 -13.95 -1.61 -11.01
CA PHE A 212 -14.56 -0.38 -10.50
C PHE A 212 -15.66 -0.62 -9.46
N GLU A 213 -16.23 -1.83 -9.42
CA GLU A 213 -17.22 -2.24 -8.42
C GLU A 213 -16.80 -3.51 -7.67
N VAL A 214 -15.49 -3.67 -7.48
CA VAL A 214 -14.87 -4.86 -6.85
C VAL A 214 -15.49 -5.18 -5.48
N HIS A 215 -15.90 -4.18 -4.70
CA HIS A 215 -16.60 -4.37 -3.44
C HIS A 215 -17.94 -5.11 -3.62
N LYS A 216 -18.72 -4.77 -4.64
CA LYS A 216 -19.97 -5.49 -4.97
C LYS A 216 -19.68 -6.93 -5.44
N VAL A 217 -18.63 -7.09 -6.25
CA VAL A 217 -18.20 -8.42 -6.73
C VAL A 217 -17.84 -9.32 -5.56
N VAL A 218 -17.00 -8.86 -4.62
CA VAL A 218 -16.60 -9.63 -3.44
C VAL A 218 -17.78 -9.89 -2.52
N ALA A 219 -18.62 -8.88 -2.25
CA ALA A 219 -19.80 -9.01 -1.40
C ALA A 219 -20.81 -10.05 -1.95
N ALA A 220 -20.99 -10.09 -3.28
CA ALA A 220 -21.88 -11.03 -3.95
C ALA A 220 -21.31 -12.47 -4.06
N GLY A 221 -20.09 -12.71 -3.60
CA GLY A 221 -19.46 -14.04 -3.63
C GLY A 221 -18.57 -14.30 -4.83
N GLY A 222 -18.05 -13.24 -5.45
CA GLY A 222 -16.97 -13.35 -6.43
C GLY A 222 -15.75 -14.05 -5.81
N PRO A 223 -15.19 -15.06 -6.48
CA PRO A 223 -14.18 -15.93 -5.89
C PRO A 223 -12.76 -15.35 -5.92
N VAL A 224 -12.51 -14.27 -6.66
CA VAL A 224 -11.18 -13.69 -6.87
C VAL A 224 -11.24 -12.16 -6.97
N ILE A 225 -10.11 -11.51 -6.68
CA ILE A 225 -9.87 -10.07 -6.93
C ILE A 225 -8.76 -9.96 -7.97
N PRO A 226 -8.95 -9.27 -9.11
CA PRO A 226 -7.90 -9.06 -10.09
C PRO A 226 -6.77 -8.18 -9.54
N GLN A 227 -5.51 -8.53 -9.81
CA GLN A 227 -4.37 -7.68 -9.47
C GLN A 227 -4.44 -6.30 -10.14
N ALA A 228 -5.04 -6.24 -11.33
CA ALA A 228 -5.23 -5.01 -12.09
C ALA A 228 -5.93 -3.89 -11.29
N VAL A 229 -6.76 -4.23 -10.28
CA VAL A 229 -7.37 -3.24 -9.36
C VAL A 229 -6.31 -2.38 -8.68
N PHE A 230 -5.15 -2.94 -8.35
CA PHE A 230 -4.05 -2.22 -7.70
C PHE A 230 -3.09 -1.55 -8.68
N GLN A 231 -3.21 -1.82 -9.98
CA GLN A 231 -2.28 -1.36 -11.02
C GLN A 231 -2.83 -0.19 -11.85
N ILE A 232 -4.15 0.03 -11.83
CA ILE A 232 -4.76 1.16 -12.53
C ILE A 232 -4.41 2.49 -11.85
N ASP A 233 -4.39 3.58 -12.64
CA ASP A 233 -4.14 4.93 -12.13
C ASP A 233 -5.10 5.26 -10.97
N PRO A 234 -4.62 5.70 -9.80
CA PRO A 234 -5.47 6.03 -8.65
C PRO A 234 -6.61 7.01 -8.97
N LEU A 235 -6.42 7.93 -9.92
CA LEU A 235 -7.49 8.83 -10.35
C LEU A 235 -8.64 8.11 -11.09
N MET A 236 -8.41 6.90 -11.61
CA MET A 236 -9.51 6.08 -12.16
C MET A 236 -10.40 5.55 -11.05
N HIS A 237 -9.85 5.21 -9.87
CA HIS A 237 -10.64 4.87 -8.69
C HIS A 237 -11.52 6.05 -8.26
N ASP A 238 -10.97 7.28 -8.23
CA ASP A 238 -11.71 8.49 -7.90
C ASP A 238 -12.86 8.74 -8.90
N LEU A 239 -12.58 8.70 -10.20
CA LEU A 239 -13.59 8.93 -11.23
C LEU A 239 -14.74 7.92 -11.23
N ASN A 240 -14.47 6.68 -10.83
CA ASN A 240 -15.47 5.61 -10.78
C ASN A 240 -16.02 5.39 -9.38
N ALA A 241 -15.64 6.21 -8.41
CA ALA A 241 -16.03 6.07 -7.00
C ALA A 241 -15.82 4.62 -6.49
N THR A 242 -14.67 4.04 -6.76
CA THR A 242 -14.34 2.66 -6.41
C THR A 242 -14.11 2.54 -4.90
N TYR A 243 -14.78 1.60 -4.24
CA TYR A 243 -14.65 1.33 -2.79
C TYR A 243 -13.72 0.14 -2.53
N LEU A 244 -12.44 0.27 -2.81
CA LEU A 244 -11.46 -0.81 -2.62
C LEU A 244 -11.29 -1.19 -1.14
N ARG A 245 -11.34 -0.21 -0.23
CA ARG A 245 -11.27 -0.47 1.22
C ARG A 245 -12.34 -1.48 1.64
N GLN A 246 -13.60 -1.31 1.21
CA GLN A 246 -14.68 -2.23 1.53
C GLN A 246 -14.40 -3.66 1.01
N ALA A 247 -13.89 -3.77 -0.23
CA ALA A 247 -13.52 -5.08 -0.78
C ALA A 247 -12.41 -5.76 0.04
N LEU A 248 -11.42 -5.01 0.53
CA LEU A 248 -10.35 -5.52 1.39
C LEU A 248 -10.85 -5.92 2.79
N GLU A 249 -11.79 -5.17 3.37
CA GLU A 249 -12.44 -5.52 4.63
C GLU A 249 -13.27 -6.81 4.49
N ASP A 250 -14.03 -6.95 3.40
CA ASP A 250 -14.79 -8.17 3.09
C ASP A 250 -13.86 -9.36 2.83
N LEU A 251 -12.74 -9.15 2.13
CA LEU A 251 -11.72 -10.18 1.94
C LEU A 251 -11.12 -10.62 3.27
N ARG A 252 -10.77 -9.67 4.16
CA ARG A 252 -10.24 -9.97 5.50
C ARG A 252 -11.22 -10.82 6.31
N ALA A 253 -12.51 -10.48 6.25
CA ALA A 253 -13.54 -11.19 6.99
C ALA A 253 -13.78 -12.62 6.48
N ARG A 254 -13.69 -12.85 5.17
CA ARG A 254 -13.99 -14.14 4.51
C ARG A 254 -12.79 -15.06 4.39
N ALA A 255 -11.62 -14.50 4.08
CA ALA A 255 -10.39 -15.24 3.82
C ALA A 255 -9.17 -14.51 4.41
N PRO A 256 -9.02 -14.49 5.77
CA PRO A 256 -7.99 -13.71 6.46
C PRO A 256 -6.56 -14.09 6.05
N ASP A 257 -6.29 -15.38 5.81
CA ASP A 257 -4.97 -15.84 5.35
C ASP A 257 -4.65 -15.30 3.95
N LEU A 258 -5.62 -15.34 3.04
CA LEU A 258 -5.45 -14.77 1.70
C LEU A 258 -5.26 -13.26 1.78
N TYR A 259 -6.05 -12.55 2.60
CA TYR A 259 -5.89 -11.11 2.82
C TYR A 259 -4.47 -10.76 3.24
N THR A 260 -3.92 -11.47 4.23
CA THR A 260 -2.54 -11.25 4.71
C THR A 260 -1.53 -11.41 3.58
N ARG A 261 -1.66 -12.44 2.75
CA ARG A 261 -0.78 -12.68 1.60
C ARG A 261 -0.94 -11.63 0.50
N VAL A 262 -2.16 -11.16 0.26
CA VAL A 262 -2.44 -10.07 -0.70
C VAL A 262 -1.77 -8.77 -0.25
N ILE A 263 -1.93 -8.38 1.01
CA ILE A 263 -1.31 -7.16 1.55
C ILE A 263 0.20 -7.27 1.53
N ALA A 264 0.77 -8.41 1.94
CA ALA A 264 2.21 -8.64 1.90
C ALA A 264 2.81 -8.57 0.48
N HIS A 265 2.01 -8.89 -0.55
CA HIS A 265 2.43 -8.75 -1.95
C HIS A 265 2.19 -7.33 -2.50
N VAL A 266 1.02 -6.74 -2.25
CA VAL A 266 0.62 -5.46 -2.86
C VAL A 266 1.42 -4.29 -2.29
N VAL A 267 1.55 -4.22 -0.97
CA VAL A 267 2.15 -3.07 -0.28
C VAL A 267 3.60 -2.80 -0.72
N PRO A 268 4.52 -3.77 -0.78
CA PRO A 268 5.88 -3.51 -1.25
C PRO A 268 5.98 -3.13 -2.73
N ASN A 269 5.03 -3.57 -3.54
CA ASN A 269 5.06 -3.42 -5.00
C ASN A 269 4.33 -2.17 -5.53
N MET A 270 3.65 -1.41 -4.66
CA MET A 270 2.96 -0.17 -5.02
C MET A 270 3.66 1.06 -4.43
N LYS A 271 3.48 2.24 -5.05
CA LYS A 271 3.82 3.49 -4.39
C LYS A 271 2.93 3.66 -3.15
N ALA A 272 3.55 3.99 -2.01
CA ALA A 272 2.83 4.11 -0.73
C ALA A 272 1.67 5.11 -0.80
N ARG A 273 1.84 6.21 -1.53
CA ARG A 273 0.79 7.23 -1.69
C ARG A 273 -0.38 6.74 -2.54
N ASP A 274 -0.11 5.98 -3.60
CA ASP A 274 -1.13 5.41 -4.45
C ASP A 274 -1.96 4.38 -3.67
N PHE A 275 -1.31 3.46 -2.96
CA PHE A 275 -1.99 2.52 -2.08
C PHE A 275 -2.83 3.23 -0.99
N CYS A 276 -2.25 4.26 -0.36
CA CYS A 276 -2.95 5.06 0.67
C CYS A 276 -4.23 5.71 0.11
N MET A 277 -4.20 6.19 -1.14
CA MET A 277 -5.33 6.82 -1.79
C MET A 277 -6.42 5.81 -2.16
N ILE A 278 -6.07 4.70 -2.84
CA ILE A 278 -7.08 3.76 -3.34
C ILE A 278 -7.72 2.89 -2.24
N SER A 279 -7.02 2.72 -1.11
CA SER A 279 -7.49 1.90 0.03
C SER A 279 -7.83 2.72 1.28
N ASP A 280 -7.99 4.05 1.13
CA ASP A 280 -8.44 4.97 2.19
C ASP A 280 -7.67 4.82 3.51
N GLN A 281 -6.32 4.84 3.46
CA GLN A 281 -5.47 4.64 4.65
C GLN A 281 -5.45 5.84 5.61
N TYR A 282 -6.61 6.44 5.83
CA TYR A 282 -6.86 7.49 6.81
C TYR A 282 -7.98 7.05 7.76
N SER A 283 -7.70 7.10 9.07
CA SER A 283 -8.66 6.72 10.10
C SER A 283 -8.95 7.87 11.04
N VAL A 284 -10.22 8.25 11.14
CA VAL A 284 -10.70 9.22 12.13
C VAL A 284 -11.21 8.42 13.32
N LEU A 285 -10.39 8.35 14.38
CA LEU A 285 -10.74 7.57 15.55
C LEU A 285 -11.72 8.32 16.46
N ALA A 286 -12.67 7.58 17.02
CA ALA A 286 -13.63 8.13 17.95
C ALA A 286 -12.98 8.53 19.28
N GLY A 287 -13.48 9.58 19.93
CA GLY A 287 -13.12 9.95 21.29
C GLY A 287 -13.88 9.17 22.37
N LEU A 288 -14.90 8.37 21.97
CA LEU A 288 -15.61 7.45 22.84
C LEU A 288 -15.05 6.03 22.69
N PRO A 289 -15.00 5.23 23.75
CA PRO A 289 -14.38 3.91 23.68
C PRO A 289 -15.25 2.92 22.90
N GLY A 290 -14.63 2.21 21.94
CA GLY A 290 -15.21 1.02 21.32
C GLY A 290 -15.21 -0.16 22.30
N SER A 291 -14.18 -0.22 23.17
CA SER A 291 -14.00 -1.27 24.19
C SER A 291 -13.84 -0.63 25.58
N PRO A 292 -14.94 -0.20 26.23
CA PRO A 292 -14.86 0.48 27.52
C PRO A 292 -14.15 -0.36 28.58
N GLY A 293 -13.17 0.25 29.28
CA GLY A 293 -12.44 -0.38 30.37
C GLY A 293 -11.40 -1.43 29.97
N LYS A 294 -11.17 -1.69 28.68
CA LYS A 294 -10.10 -2.56 28.20
C LYS A 294 -8.73 -1.96 28.52
N THR A 295 -7.87 -2.77 29.13
CA THR A 295 -6.51 -2.39 29.56
C THR A 295 -5.43 -3.37 29.08
N GLU A 296 -5.85 -4.46 28.40
CA GLU A 296 -4.94 -5.50 27.91
C GLU A 296 -5.25 -5.82 26.45
N TRP A 297 -4.22 -6.05 25.68
CA TRP A 297 -4.24 -6.41 24.26
C TRP A 297 -3.35 -7.64 24.03
N GLY A 298 -3.59 -8.37 22.93
CA GLY A 298 -2.85 -9.58 22.58
C GLY A 298 -1.34 -9.39 22.43
N PHE A 299 -0.90 -8.19 22.05
CA PHE A 299 0.52 -7.82 21.97
C PHE A 299 1.17 -7.52 23.35
N GLY A 300 0.41 -7.57 24.44
CA GLY A 300 0.91 -7.40 25.79
C GLY A 300 1.37 -5.97 26.12
N ARG A 301 2.51 -5.88 26.82
CA ARG A 301 3.11 -4.61 27.25
C ARG A 301 3.75 -3.87 26.08
N ILE A 302 3.59 -2.56 26.00
CA ILE A 302 4.19 -1.70 24.99
C ILE A 302 5.48 -1.04 25.46
N ALA A 303 6.34 -0.64 24.53
CA ALA A 303 7.47 0.23 24.78
C ALA A 303 7.12 1.69 24.42
N ILE A 304 7.50 2.64 25.29
CA ILE A 304 7.37 4.08 25.01
C ILE A 304 8.78 4.67 24.95
N PHE A 305 9.19 5.09 23.75
CA PHE A 305 10.47 5.74 23.52
C PHE A 305 10.31 7.25 23.50
N ILE A 306 11.03 7.97 24.38
CA ILE A 306 10.97 9.43 24.46
C ILE A 306 12.38 10.00 24.31
N HIS A 307 12.58 10.91 23.35
CA HIS A 307 13.78 11.75 23.35
C HIS A 307 13.49 13.07 24.06
N ALA A 308 13.89 13.18 25.32
CA ALA A 308 13.70 14.34 26.18
C ALA A 308 14.92 15.29 26.15
N TYR A 309 15.24 15.84 24.95
CA TYR A 309 16.29 16.85 24.81
C TYR A 309 16.05 18.08 25.73
N TYR A 310 14.78 18.40 25.96
CA TYR A 310 14.36 19.42 26.93
C TYR A 310 13.71 18.72 28.12
N ALA A 311 14.48 18.41 29.15
CA ALA A 311 14.00 17.69 30.34
C ALA A 311 12.84 18.40 31.06
N ASN A 312 12.76 19.74 30.97
CA ASN A 312 11.65 20.52 31.51
C ASN A 312 10.28 20.25 30.83
N MET A 313 10.22 19.44 29.76
CA MET A 313 8.98 18.96 29.15
C MET A 313 8.44 17.67 29.80
N MET A 314 9.12 17.09 30.78
CA MET A 314 8.66 15.86 31.45
C MET A 314 7.21 15.94 31.98
N PRO A 315 6.73 17.04 32.57
CA PRO A 315 5.34 17.16 32.96
C PRO A 315 4.35 17.01 31.81
N GLU A 316 4.70 17.47 30.61
CA GLU A 316 3.89 17.32 29.40
C GLU A 316 3.88 15.86 28.91
N PHE A 317 5.05 15.20 28.86
CA PHE A 317 5.12 13.76 28.54
C PHE A 317 4.39 12.91 29.56
N TRP A 318 4.49 13.24 30.85
CA TRP A 318 3.76 12.54 31.89
C TRP A 318 2.24 12.60 31.68
N ALA A 319 1.73 13.76 31.31
CA ALA A 319 0.32 13.92 30.98
C ALA A 319 -0.11 13.08 29.76
N LEU A 320 0.78 12.83 28.80
CA LEU A 320 0.52 11.91 27.68
C LEU A 320 0.59 10.44 28.14
N ILE A 321 1.61 10.06 28.90
CA ILE A 321 1.79 8.69 29.40
C ILE A 321 0.57 8.24 30.22
N GLN A 322 0.00 9.11 31.05
CA GLN A 322 -1.20 8.81 31.84
C GLN A 322 -2.46 8.54 30.99
N LYS A 323 -2.48 8.93 29.72
CA LYS A 323 -3.58 8.64 28.81
C LYS A 323 -3.48 7.24 28.16
N ILE A 324 -2.34 6.55 28.36
CA ILE A 324 -2.11 5.23 27.80
C ILE A 324 -2.73 4.19 28.73
N PRO A 325 -3.74 3.42 28.28
CA PRO A 325 -4.56 2.58 29.15
C PRO A 325 -3.96 1.20 29.43
N CYS A 326 -2.82 0.84 28.82
CA CYS A 326 -2.16 -0.45 28.96
C CYS A 326 -0.85 -0.37 29.74
N ALA A 327 -0.32 -1.54 30.10
CA ALA A 327 1.00 -1.64 30.69
C ALA A 327 2.09 -1.18 29.71
N ALA A 328 3.01 -0.33 30.17
CA ALA A 328 4.08 0.19 29.34
C ALA A 328 5.41 0.23 30.09
N ASP A 329 6.53 0.15 29.38
CA ASP A 329 7.87 0.44 29.89
C ASP A 329 8.42 1.68 29.20
N LEU A 330 9.14 2.52 29.94
CA LEU A 330 9.66 3.79 29.47
C LEU A 330 11.14 3.69 29.10
N PHE A 331 11.47 4.17 27.92
CA PHE A 331 12.83 4.27 27.38
C PHE A 331 13.10 5.73 27.01
N ILE A 332 13.90 6.43 27.82
CA ILE A 332 14.07 7.88 27.67
C ILE A 332 15.52 8.19 27.39
N THR A 333 15.78 8.96 26.33
CA THR A 333 17.11 9.55 26.09
C THR A 333 17.11 11.04 26.42
N THR A 334 18.21 11.52 26.95
CA THR A 334 18.45 12.94 27.27
C THR A 334 19.87 13.35 26.93
N SER A 335 20.22 14.64 27.10
CA SER A 335 21.46 15.23 26.61
C SER A 335 22.54 15.39 27.67
N SER A 336 22.22 15.20 28.95
CA SER A 336 23.18 15.39 30.04
C SER A 336 22.89 14.48 31.24
N PRO A 337 23.92 14.22 32.11
CA PRO A 337 23.74 13.49 33.36
C PRO A 337 22.76 14.19 34.33
N GLU A 338 22.76 15.52 34.33
CA GLU A 338 21.89 16.35 35.18
C GLU A 338 20.43 16.18 34.75
N ASP A 339 20.14 16.21 33.42
CA ASP A 339 18.82 15.97 32.88
C ASP A 339 18.37 14.54 33.15
N LYS A 340 19.26 13.55 33.05
CA LYS A 340 18.97 12.15 33.40
C LYS A 340 18.51 12.04 34.84
N ALA A 341 19.30 12.58 35.79
CA ALA A 341 18.98 12.55 37.22
C ALA A 341 17.64 13.27 37.53
N HIS A 342 17.37 14.38 36.83
CA HIS A 342 16.09 15.10 36.93
C HIS A 342 14.90 14.26 36.45
N ILE A 343 15.05 13.58 35.32
CA ILE A 343 13.98 12.73 34.73
C ILE A 343 13.73 11.53 35.64
N GLU A 344 14.77 10.85 36.13
CA GLU A 344 14.63 9.69 37.03
C GLU A 344 13.96 10.10 38.35
N ALA A 345 14.35 11.24 38.95
CA ALA A 345 13.69 11.76 40.14
C ALA A 345 12.23 12.12 39.89
N PHE A 346 11.93 12.80 38.76
CA PHE A 346 10.57 13.15 38.38
C PHE A 346 9.67 11.91 38.27
N LEU A 347 10.13 10.86 37.61
CA LEU A 347 9.36 9.61 37.43
C LEU A 347 9.16 8.86 38.75
N ALA A 348 10.19 8.84 39.61
CA ALA A 348 10.10 8.24 40.95
C ALA A 348 9.09 9.00 41.84
N ASP A 349 9.11 10.33 41.84
CA ASP A 349 8.16 11.17 42.58
C ASP A 349 6.71 10.97 42.12
N HIS A 350 6.50 10.56 40.88
CA HIS A 350 5.19 10.22 40.32
C HIS A 350 4.85 8.72 40.43
N GLY A 351 5.68 7.93 41.10
CA GLY A 351 5.43 6.53 41.41
C GLY A 351 5.66 5.57 40.24
N TRP A 352 6.43 5.93 39.21
CA TRP A 352 6.77 5.00 38.14
C TRP A 352 7.78 3.95 38.63
N PRO A 353 7.54 2.63 38.40
CA PRO A 353 8.44 1.58 38.86
C PRO A 353 9.84 1.69 38.23
N ALA A 354 10.89 1.62 39.04
CA ALA A 354 12.27 1.77 38.58
C ALA A 354 12.71 0.64 37.62
N ASP A 355 12.16 -0.56 37.77
CA ASP A 355 12.42 -1.70 36.90
C ASP A 355 11.67 -1.63 35.54
N ARG A 356 10.85 -0.60 35.37
CA ARG A 356 10.06 -0.32 34.17
C ARG A 356 10.48 0.96 33.44
N MET A 357 11.63 1.46 33.73
CA MET A 357 12.22 2.60 33.03
C MET A 357 13.72 2.38 32.77
N ASP A 358 14.17 2.91 31.64
CA ASP A 358 15.59 3.00 31.26
C ASP A 358 15.85 4.41 30.73
N VAL A 359 16.60 5.20 31.47
CA VAL A 359 16.95 6.58 31.12
C VAL A 359 18.42 6.60 30.72
N ARG A 360 18.72 6.99 29.49
CA ARG A 360 20.06 6.99 28.91
C ARG A 360 20.47 8.40 28.51
N GLU A 361 21.71 8.75 28.76
CA GLU A 361 22.34 9.89 28.12
C GLU A 361 22.73 9.51 26.69
N VAL A 362 22.51 10.39 25.71
CA VAL A 362 23.02 10.18 24.35
C VAL A 362 24.55 10.40 24.36
N GLU A 363 25.28 9.42 23.83
CA GLU A 363 26.76 9.45 23.84
C GLU A 363 27.32 10.64 23.08
N VAL A 364 26.70 11.00 21.96
CA VAL A 364 27.12 12.10 21.10
C VAL A 364 25.88 12.86 20.62
N ASN A 365 25.90 14.19 20.82
CA ASN A 365 24.79 15.04 20.35
C ASN A 365 24.84 15.26 18.84
N ARG A 366 24.41 14.21 18.09
CA ARG A 366 24.29 14.20 16.63
C ARG A 366 23.05 13.43 16.22
N GLY A 367 22.42 13.79 15.09
CA GLY A 367 21.29 13.06 14.54
C GLY A 367 19.98 13.24 15.30
N ARG A 368 19.93 14.15 16.27
CA ARG A 368 18.69 14.57 16.97
C ARG A 368 17.93 13.39 17.57
N ASP A 369 16.62 13.37 17.31
CA ASP A 369 15.69 12.34 17.72
C ASP A 369 15.86 11.01 16.95
N MET A 370 16.52 10.99 15.78
CA MET A 370 16.71 9.76 14.99
C MET A 370 17.78 8.85 15.62
N SER A 371 18.98 9.36 15.82
CA SER A 371 20.06 8.60 16.45
C SER A 371 19.72 8.17 17.87
N SER A 372 19.00 9.01 18.62
CA SER A 372 18.54 8.73 19.98
C SER A 372 17.60 7.50 20.08
N LEU A 373 16.97 7.10 18.98
CA LEU A 373 16.18 5.86 18.91
C LEU A 373 17.01 4.71 18.33
N PHE A 374 17.50 4.89 17.10
CA PHE A 374 18.07 3.80 16.31
C PHE A 374 19.47 3.36 16.77
N ILE A 375 20.20 4.21 17.51
CA ILE A 375 21.47 3.84 18.13
C ILE A 375 21.26 3.53 19.61
N SER A 376 20.71 4.47 20.40
CA SER A 376 20.67 4.33 21.86
C SER A 376 19.79 3.20 22.36
N PHE A 377 18.70 2.84 21.66
CA PHE A 377 17.78 1.78 22.05
C PHE A 377 17.72 0.61 21.07
N ARG A 378 18.74 0.44 20.25
CA ARG A 378 18.86 -0.70 19.35
C ARG A 378 18.76 -2.03 20.10
N ASP A 379 19.45 -2.17 21.23
CA ASP A 379 19.46 -3.36 22.08
C ASP A 379 18.06 -3.71 22.60
N VAL A 380 17.25 -2.72 22.95
CA VAL A 380 15.89 -2.91 23.47
C VAL A 380 14.98 -3.53 22.42
N ILE A 381 15.03 -2.99 21.19
CA ILE A 381 14.20 -3.51 20.07
C ILE A 381 14.71 -4.89 19.62
N MET A 382 16.02 -5.06 19.52
CA MET A 382 16.63 -6.32 19.07
C MET A 382 16.44 -7.47 20.09
N ALA A 383 16.00 -7.17 21.30
CA ALA A 383 15.66 -8.17 22.32
C ALA A 383 14.25 -8.79 22.15
N ASP A 384 13.45 -8.36 21.16
CA ASP A 384 12.12 -8.88 20.79
C ASP A 384 11.12 -8.98 21.96
N ARG A 385 11.18 -8.06 22.93
CA ARG A 385 10.30 -8.05 24.10
C ARG A 385 8.99 -7.32 23.91
N TYR A 386 8.90 -6.49 22.89
CA TYR A 386 7.75 -5.62 22.62
C TYR A 386 7.33 -5.78 21.16
N GLU A 387 6.04 -5.99 20.96
CA GLU A 387 5.47 -6.03 19.61
C GLU A 387 5.05 -4.64 19.12
N VAL A 388 4.53 -3.81 20.04
CA VAL A 388 4.04 -2.46 19.72
C VAL A 388 4.80 -1.44 20.55
N ALA A 389 5.15 -0.32 19.92
CA ALA A 389 5.85 0.77 20.55
C ALA A 389 5.30 2.14 20.13
N LEU A 390 5.46 3.12 21.02
CA LEU A 390 5.19 4.54 20.78
C LEU A 390 6.48 5.33 20.79
N ARG A 391 6.68 6.18 19.79
CA ARG A 391 7.79 7.13 19.70
C ARG A 391 7.30 8.56 19.93
N LEU A 392 7.90 9.26 20.90
CA LEU A 392 7.69 10.67 21.21
C LEU A 392 9.03 11.40 21.36
N HIS A 393 9.04 12.73 21.17
CA HIS A 393 10.21 13.53 21.50
C HIS A 393 9.83 14.98 21.84
N SER A 394 10.75 15.69 22.52
CA SER A 394 10.58 17.09 22.82
C SER A 394 10.71 17.93 21.55
N LYS A 395 9.59 18.58 21.14
CA LYS A 395 9.52 19.35 19.90
C LYS A 395 9.52 20.85 20.17
N ARG A 396 10.56 21.53 19.73
CA ARG A 396 10.56 22.99 19.58
C ARG A 396 10.98 23.32 18.16
N THR A 397 10.26 24.23 17.52
CA THR A 397 10.48 24.59 16.12
C THR A 397 10.88 26.07 16.01
N PRO A 398 12.13 26.40 16.32
CA PRO A 398 12.58 27.80 16.40
C PRO A 398 12.58 28.53 15.04
N GLN A 399 12.43 27.78 13.94
CA GLN A 399 12.45 28.33 12.56
C GLN A 399 11.11 28.98 12.15
N VAL A 400 10.02 28.73 12.89
CA VAL A 400 8.69 29.28 12.64
C VAL A 400 8.20 30.12 13.82
N SER A 401 7.07 30.82 13.68
CA SER A 401 6.47 31.51 14.81
C SER A 401 6.07 30.52 15.92
N ARG A 402 6.06 30.99 17.17
CA ARG A 402 5.67 30.16 18.33
C ARG A 402 4.32 29.46 18.09
N GLN A 403 3.33 30.19 17.61
CA GLN A 403 1.99 29.64 17.33
C GLN A 403 2.00 28.50 16.30
N VAL A 404 2.80 28.61 15.23
CA VAL A 404 2.94 27.56 14.21
C VAL A 404 3.66 26.34 14.80
N GLY A 405 4.69 26.57 15.61
CA GLY A 405 5.42 25.49 16.30
C GLY A 405 4.55 24.73 17.30
N GLU A 406 3.78 25.45 18.12
CA GLU A 406 2.82 24.86 19.07
C GLU A 406 1.72 24.08 18.32
N SER A 407 1.15 24.67 17.27
CA SER A 407 0.14 23.96 16.44
C SER A 407 0.70 22.68 15.80
N PHE A 408 1.98 22.61 15.46
CA PHE A 408 2.59 21.39 14.97
C PHE A 408 2.78 20.34 16.07
N LYS A 409 3.20 20.77 17.25
CA LYS A 409 3.31 19.89 18.41
C LYS A 409 1.94 19.30 18.78
N ASP A 410 0.90 20.14 18.87
CA ASP A 410 -0.47 19.71 19.14
C ASP A 410 -0.97 18.72 18.07
N HIS A 411 -0.66 18.98 16.79
CA HIS A 411 -0.97 18.06 15.71
C HIS A 411 -0.37 16.67 15.91
N LEU A 412 0.87 16.57 16.39
CA LEU A 412 1.53 15.30 16.66
C LEU A 412 0.94 14.62 17.90
N PHE A 413 0.81 15.34 19.00
CA PHE A 413 0.38 14.78 20.28
C PHE A 413 -1.09 14.37 20.27
N GLU A 414 -1.99 15.25 19.80
CA GLU A 414 -3.42 14.97 19.80
C GLU A 414 -3.78 13.81 18.85
N ASN A 415 -3.13 13.71 17.68
CA ASN A 415 -3.41 12.61 16.76
C ASN A 415 -2.80 11.26 17.20
N LEU A 416 -1.86 11.26 18.15
CA LEU A 416 -1.24 10.01 18.65
C LEU A 416 -1.71 9.65 20.05
N VAL A 417 -1.97 10.65 20.93
CA VAL A 417 -2.30 10.43 22.35
C VAL A 417 -3.24 11.54 22.83
N ASP A 418 -4.51 11.52 22.38
CA ASP A 418 -5.48 12.55 22.77
C ASP A 418 -6.13 12.27 24.14
N THR A 419 -6.91 11.23 24.24
CA THR A 419 -7.60 10.76 25.45
C THR A 419 -7.36 9.28 25.68
N PRO A 420 -7.59 8.74 26.89
CA PRO A 420 -7.48 7.30 27.12
C PRO A 420 -8.37 6.47 26.19
N ASP A 421 -9.56 6.96 25.86
CA ASP A 421 -10.49 6.25 24.98
C ASP A 421 -10.06 6.30 23.52
N TYR A 422 -9.49 7.43 23.08
CA TYR A 422 -8.87 7.54 21.77
C TYR A 422 -7.71 6.54 21.62
N VAL A 423 -6.85 6.44 22.64
CA VAL A 423 -5.72 5.50 22.63
C VAL A 423 -6.23 4.05 22.65
N ARG A 424 -7.32 3.74 23.38
CA ARG A 424 -7.97 2.41 23.32
C ARG A 424 -8.37 2.06 21.89
N ASN A 425 -9.06 2.95 21.20
CA ASN A 425 -9.48 2.74 19.82
C ASN A 425 -8.30 2.55 18.87
N LEU A 426 -7.18 3.26 19.10
CA LEU A 426 -5.94 3.09 18.34
C LEU A 426 -5.32 1.72 18.59
N LEU A 427 -5.26 1.27 19.85
CA LEU A 427 -4.73 -0.04 20.23
C LEU A 427 -5.64 -1.18 19.75
N ASP A 428 -6.96 -1.00 19.78
CA ASP A 428 -7.94 -1.94 19.20
C ASP A 428 -7.76 -2.08 17.69
N MET A 429 -7.50 -0.97 16.98
CA MET A 429 -7.16 -1.01 15.55
C MET A 429 -5.87 -1.79 15.31
N LEU A 430 -4.81 -1.55 16.09
CA LEU A 430 -3.56 -2.30 15.96
C LEU A 430 -3.73 -3.79 16.24
N GLU A 431 -4.59 -4.18 17.20
CA GLU A 431 -4.89 -5.58 17.47
C GLU A 431 -5.70 -6.24 16.35
N ALA A 432 -6.72 -5.54 15.83
CA ALA A 432 -7.59 -6.04 14.77
C ALA A 432 -6.91 -6.08 13.40
N GLU A 433 -5.87 -5.27 13.20
CA GLU A 433 -5.17 -5.11 11.94
C GLU A 433 -3.66 -5.38 12.10
N PRO A 434 -3.24 -6.65 12.21
CA PRO A 434 -1.84 -7.01 12.45
C PRO A 434 -0.89 -6.61 11.31
N ASP A 435 -1.41 -6.33 10.13
CA ASP A 435 -0.72 -5.83 8.95
C ASP A 435 -0.45 -4.31 8.98
N VAL A 436 -0.98 -3.58 9.99
CA VAL A 436 -0.61 -2.18 10.24
C VAL A 436 0.70 -2.14 11.01
N GLY A 437 1.78 -1.73 10.35
CA GLY A 437 3.12 -1.62 10.93
C GLY A 437 3.49 -0.25 11.46
N LEU A 438 2.82 0.81 10.94
CA LEU A 438 3.11 2.20 11.30
C LEU A 438 1.82 3.01 11.37
N VAL A 439 1.65 3.75 12.47
CA VAL A 439 0.52 4.68 12.67
C VAL A 439 1.08 6.07 12.88
N ILE A 440 0.69 6.99 11.99
CA ILE A 440 1.23 8.35 11.92
C ILE A 440 0.13 9.41 11.95
N PRO A 441 0.42 10.63 12.40
CA PRO A 441 -0.40 11.78 12.03
C PRO A 441 -0.34 12.03 10.52
N PRO A 442 -1.37 12.61 9.90
CA PRO A 442 -1.29 12.99 8.50
C PRO A 442 -0.25 14.07 8.27
N VAL A 443 0.16 14.27 7.01
CA VAL A 443 1.13 15.32 6.67
C VAL A 443 0.65 16.67 7.15
N VAL A 444 1.46 17.33 7.98
CA VAL A 444 1.20 18.69 8.44
C VAL A 444 1.19 19.66 7.26
N HIS A 445 0.09 20.39 7.07
CA HIS A 445 -0.04 21.40 6.01
C HIS A 445 -0.53 22.77 6.50
N ILE A 446 -0.84 22.89 7.80
CA ILE A 446 -1.26 24.15 8.41
C ILE A 446 0.00 24.89 8.88
N GLY A 447 0.30 26.02 8.26
CA GLY A 447 1.52 26.79 8.51
C GLY A 447 2.79 26.26 7.83
N PHE A 448 2.70 25.14 7.09
CA PHE A 448 3.82 24.51 6.38
C PHE A 448 3.52 24.32 4.90
N GLY A 449 4.56 24.46 4.06
CA GLY A 449 4.47 24.28 2.60
C GLY A 449 4.78 22.83 2.18
N THR A 450 4.09 21.86 2.76
CA THR A 450 4.38 20.43 2.58
C THR A 450 3.58 19.79 1.44
N LEU A 451 2.37 20.30 1.12
CA LEU A 451 1.52 19.71 0.08
C LEU A 451 2.22 19.67 -1.27
N GLY A 452 2.44 18.48 -1.81
CA GLY A 452 3.15 18.23 -3.05
C GLY A 452 4.68 18.47 -3.01
N HIS A 453 5.23 18.90 -1.85
CA HIS A 453 6.65 19.28 -1.72
C HIS A 453 7.34 18.67 -0.49
N SER A 454 6.76 17.67 0.14
CA SER A 454 7.25 17.14 1.40
C SER A 454 8.49 16.24 1.30
N TRP A 455 8.94 15.92 0.09
CA TRP A 455 10.29 15.39 -0.11
C TRP A 455 11.38 16.39 0.26
N PHE A 456 11.13 17.67 0.04
CA PHE A 456 12.18 18.70 0.11
C PHE A 456 13.40 18.28 -0.73
N ASN A 457 14.59 18.14 -0.11
CA ASN A 457 15.83 17.72 -0.81
C ASN A 457 16.21 16.24 -0.54
N ASN A 458 15.32 15.42 0.04
CA ASN A 458 15.69 14.13 0.59
C ASN A 458 15.50 12.95 -0.37
N ARG A 459 14.69 13.07 -1.46
CA ARG A 459 14.32 11.93 -2.31
C ARG A 459 15.51 11.19 -2.93
N VAL A 460 16.47 11.94 -3.49
CA VAL A 460 17.66 11.34 -4.15
C VAL A 460 18.57 10.64 -3.14
N LEU A 461 18.75 11.25 -1.97
CA LEU A 461 19.57 10.68 -0.90
C LEU A 461 18.89 9.45 -0.29
N LEU A 462 17.56 9.49 -0.18
CA LEU A 462 16.80 8.34 0.29
C LEU A 462 16.88 7.16 -0.69
N GLN A 463 16.79 7.44 -2.01
CA GLN A 463 16.94 6.36 -2.99
C GLN A 463 18.31 5.66 -2.83
N ALA A 464 19.39 6.43 -2.72
CA ALA A 464 20.71 5.84 -2.53
C ALA A 464 20.80 5.01 -1.23
N LEU A 465 20.23 5.51 -0.13
CA LEU A 465 20.20 4.77 1.14
C LEU A 465 19.32 3.53 1.07
N ALA A 466 18.17 3.60 0.37
CA ALA A 466 17.30 2.46 0.17
C ALA A 466 17.98 1.38 -0.69
N ASP A 467 18.73 1.79 -1.72
CA ASP A 467 19.53 0.88 -2.54
C ASP A 467 20.65 0.21 -1.71
N ASP A 468 21.35 0.98 -0.85
CA ASP A 468 22.37 0.47 0.07
C ASP A 468 21.78 -0.53 1.10
N MET A 469 20.53 -0.31 1.52
CA MET A 469 19.78 -1.20 2.42
C MET A 469 19.07 -2.35 1.67
N GLU A 470 19.25 -2.47 0.36
CA GLU A 470 18.59 -3.47 -0.51
C GLU A 470 17.06 -3.44 -0.43
N LEU A 471 16.45 -2.27 -0.16
CA LEU A 471 15.01 -2.10 -0.12
C LEU A 471 14.45 -1.98 -1.55
N LYS A 472 13.82 -3.05 -2.03
CA LYS A 472 13.19 -3.09 -3.36
C LYS A 472 11.77 -2.54 -3.29
N ILE A 473 11.62 -1.21 -3.29
CA ILE A 473 10.34 -0.52 -3.16
C ILE A 473 10.21 0.65 -4.15
N PRO A 474 9.03 0.90 -4.70
CA PRO A 474 8.79 2.10 -5.52
C PRO A 474 8.64 3.34 -4.63
N LEU A 475 9.46 4.36 -4.87
CA LEU A 475 9.34 5.63 -4.16
C LEU A 475 8.26 6.52 -4.80
N ASP A 476 7.48 7.19 -3.95
CA ASP A 476 6.53 8.21 -4.40
C ASP A 476 7.21 9.36 -5.16
N ASP A 477 6.54 9.92 -6.17
CA ASP A 477 7.15 10.97 -7.00
C ASP A 477 7.18 12.33 -6.29
N HIS A 478 6.10 12.69 -5.57
CA HIS A 478 5.90 14.04 -5.06
C HIS A 478 5.87 14.14 -3.54
N MET A 479 5.37 13.12 -2.86
CA MET A 479 5.07 13.21 -1.45
C MET A 479 5.15 11.83 -0.77
N PRO A 480 6.17 11.56 0.05
CA PRO A 480 6.29 10.27 0.73
C PRO A 480 5.20 10.09 1.80
N VAL A 481 4.86 8.84 2.09
CA VAL A 481 4.06 8.47 3.26
C VAL A 481 5.01 8.17 4.41
N THR A 482 5.12 9.08 5.36
CA THR A 482 6.05 8.95 6.48
C THR A 482 5.67 9.80 7.68
N ALA A 483 6.32 9.56 8.82
CA ALA A 483 6.06 10.23 10.09
C ALA A 483 6.75 11.59 10.17
N TYR A 484 6.19 12.63 9.53
CA TYR A 484 6.68 14.00 9.67
C TYR A 484 6.67 14.47 11.11
N GLY A 485 7.84 14.84 11.61
CA GLY A 485 8.02 15.19 13.01
C GLY A 485 8.36 14.01 13.90
N THR A 486 8.60 12.82 13.33
CA THR A 486 9.22 11.64 13.96
C THR A 486 8.54 11.13 15.24
N MET A 487 7.21 11.34 15.35
CA MET A 487 6.37 10.77 16.40
C MET A 487 5.34 9.84 15.77
N TYR A 488 5.23 8.61 16.28
CA TYR A 488 4.42 7.57 15.67
C TYR A 488 4.26 6.36 16.59
N TRP A 489 3.23 5.56 16.36
CA TRP A 489 3.14 4.20 16.84
C TRP A 489 3.68 3.24 15.78
N PHE A 490 4.32 2.15 16.21
CA PHE A 490 4.88 1.19 15.27
C PHE A 490 4.93 -0.22 15.84
N ARG A 491 4.87 -1.20 14.95
CA ARG A 491 5.28 -2.56 15.30
C ARG A 491 6.80 -2.64 15.21
N THR A 492 7.42 -3.24 16.20
CA THR A 492 8.88 -3.34 16.28
C THR A 492 9.45 -4.16 15.12
N ASP A 493 8.74 -5.24 14.69
CA ASP A 493 9.12 -6.02 13.51
C ASP A 493 9.06 -5.20 12.22
N ALA A 494 8.06 -4.34 12.06
CA ALA A 494 7.91 -3.51 10.86
C ALA A 494 9.08 -2.53 10.65
N LEU A 495 9.71 -2.05 11.73
CA LEU A 495 10.87 -1.16 11.69
C LEU A 495 12.20 -1.87 11.96
N ARG A 496 12.20 -3.19 12.04
CA ARG A 496 13.37 -3.98 12.43
C ARG A 496 14.61 -3.65 11.60
N ALA A 497 14.48 -3.50 10.28
CA ALA A 497 15.60 -3.19 9.40
C ALA A 497 16.30 -1.86 9.76
N MET A 498 15.56 -0.87 10.30
CA MET A 498 16.16 0.38 10.82
C MET A 498 17.06 0.15 12.03
N PHE A 499 16.79 -0.87 12.84
CA PHE A 499 17.59 -1.22 14.01
C PHE A 499 18.70 -2.22 13.69
N GLU A 500 18.53 -3.05 12.69
CA GLU A 500 19.56 -3.97 12.18
C GLU A 500 20.67 -3.22 11.46
N TRP A 501 20.35 -2.12 10.77
CA TRP A 501 21.34 -1.27 10.14
C TRP A 501 22.25 -0.63 11.22
N ASN A 502 23.57 -0.76 11.05
CA ASN A 502 24.54 -0.34 12.04
C ASN A 502 24.87 1.15 11.95
N TRP A 503 23.88 2.00 12.28
CA TRP A 503 24.05 3.45 12.32
C TRP A 503 25.17 3.86 13.26
N LYS A 504 25.98 4.85 12.84
CA LYS A 504 27.07 5.41 13.64
C LYS A 504 26.84 6.89 13.87
N TRP A 505 27.24 7.36 15.06
CA TRP A 505 27.13 8.78 15.41
C TRP A 505 27.84 9.69 14.42
N GLU A 506 28.98 9.27 13.86
CA GLU A 506 29.82 10.02 12.93
C GLU A 506 29.15 10.27 11.58
N GLU A 507 28.16 9.48 11.21
CA GLU A 507 27.41 9.60 9.95
C GLU A 507 26.45 10.80 9.99
N TYR A 508 26.06 11.22 11.19
CA TYR A 508 25.20 12.39 11.37
C TYR A 508 26.00 13.67 11.46
N ASN A 509 25.43 14.77 10.92
CA ASN A 509 26.01 16.08 11.04
C ASN A 509 26.11 16.54 12.50
N PRO A 510 27.16 17.30 12.87
CA PRO A 510 27.23 17.94 14.20
C PRO A 510 26.06 18.91 14.42
N GLU A 511 25.57 18.98 15.67
CA GLU A 511 24.57 19.96 16.08
C GLU A 511 25.24 21.30 16.51
N PRO A 512 24.58 22.46 16.33
CA PRO A 512 23.26 22.65 15.73
C PRO A 512 23.27 22.55 14.19
N ASN A 513 22.48 21.67 13.63
CA ASN A 513 22.32 21.51 12.21
C ASN A 513 20.86 21.78 11.78
N HIS A 514 20.66 22.69 10.83
CA HIS A 514 19.34 23.05 10.28
C HIS A 514 19.30 22.91 8.76
N ILE A 515 20.19 22.09 8.20
CA ILE A 515 20.28 21.85 6.75
C ILE A 515 19.35 20.69 6.42
N ASP A 516 18.36 20.94 5.56
CA ASP A 516 17.55 19.87 4.97
C ASP A 516 18.40 19.05 3.99
N GLY A 517 18.19 17.73 3.91
CA GLY A 517 18.99 16.81 3.11
C GLY A 517 20.17 16.20 3.89
N ASP A 518 20.13 16.18 5.21
CA ASP A 518 21.03 15.40 6.06
C ASP A 518 20.46 14.00 6.36
N LEU A 519 21.28 13.11 6.93
CA LEU A 519 20.90 11.74 7.23
C LEU A 519 19.66 11.65 8.13
N ALA A 520 19.52 12.50 9.14
CA ALA A 520 18.37 12.48 10.04
C ALA A 520 17.05 12.77 9.29
N HIS A 521 17.05 13.75 8.36
CA HIS A 521 15.88 14.03 7.53
C HIS A 521 15.60 12.93 6.50
N VAL A 522 16.64 12.29 5.96
CA VAL A 522 16.49 11.12 5.06
C VAL A 522 15.86 9.97 5.82
N GLN A 523 16.33 9.66 7.03
CA GLN A 523 15.76 8.61 7.88
C GLN A 523 14.29 8.88 8.25
N GLU A 524 13.93 10.15 8.56
CA GLU A 524 12.54 10.52 8.82
C GLU A 524 11.63 10.10 7.65
N ARG A 525 12.07 10.24 6.39
CA ARG A 525 11.31 9.80 5.20
C ARG A 525 11.42 8.29 4.97
N LEU A 526 12.53 7.67 5.36
CA LEU A 526 12.79 6.25 5.16
C LEU A 526 11.89 5.35 6.01
N ILE A 527 11.48 5.79 7.20
CA ILE A 527 10.64 5.03 8.15
C ILE A 527 9.44 4.36 7.45
N GLY A 528 8.65 5.13 6.68
CA GLY A 528 7.49 4.59 5.97
C GLY A 528 7.86 3.52 4.92
N TYR A 529 8.99 3.71 4.24
CA TYR A 529 9.45 2.80 3.20
C TYR A 529 10.03 1.49 3.74
N VAL A 530 10.69 1.53 4.89
CA VAL A 530 11.15 0.31 5.59
C VAL A 530 9.94 -0.53 6.02
N VAL A 531 8.92 0.09 6.58
CA VAL A 531 7.65 -0.56 6.94
C VAL A 531 6.99 -1.19 5.70
N GLN A 532 6.95 -0.45 4.60
CA GLN A 532 6.41 -0.91 3.32
C GLN A 532 7.19 -2.10 2.76
N ALA A 533 8.52 -2.04 2.76
CA ALA A 533 9.39 -3.12 2.26
C ALA A 533 9.17 -4.45 3.02
N LYS A 534 8.78 -4.36 4.29
CA LYS A 534 8.46 -5.52 5.12
C LYS A 534 7.03 -6.04 4.89
N GLY A 535 6.24 -5.38 4.03
CA GLY A 535 4.86 -5.77 3.71
C GLY A 535 3.80 -5.23 4.68
N TYR A 536 4.16 -4.29 5.55
CA TYR A 536 3.22 -3.64 6.45
C TYR A 536 2.63 -2.36 5.86
N ARG A 537 1.36 -2.09 6.19
CA ARG A 537 0.68 -0.84 5.86
C ARG A 537 1.06 0.29 6.84
N THR A 538 1.04 1.51 6.33
CA THR A 538 1.07 2.74 7.12
C THR A 538 -0.32 3.37 7.13
N VAL A 539 -0.87 3.63 8.32
CA VAL A 539 -2.17 4.26 8.51
C VAL A 539 -2.00 5.65 9.13
N SER A 540 -2.65 6.65 8.54
CA SER A 540 -2.74 7.99 9.13
C SER A 540 -3.96 8.08 10.06
N VAL A 541 -3.75 8.55 11.30
CA VAL A 541 -4.83 8.68 12.29
C VAL A 541 -5.09 10.14 12.67
N MET A 542 -6.34 10.46 12.92
CA MET A 542 -6.76 11.77 13.39
C MET A 542 -7.83 11.66 14.46
N THR A 543 -7.83 12.61 15.39
CA THR A 543 -9.02 12.89 16.19
C THR A 543 -10.12 13.54 15.32
N GLN A 544 -11.37 13.45 15.74
CA GLN A 544 -12.48 14.10 15.03
C GLN A 544 -12.28 15.62 14.91
N ALA A 545 -11.77 16.26 15.97
CA ALA A 545 -11.49 17.69 15.97
C ALA A 545 -10.39 18.06 14.96
N MET A 546 -9.30 17.30 14.93
CA MET A 546 -8.21 17.53 13.97
C MET A 546 -8.65 17.23 12.53
N ALA A 547 -9.43 16.16 12.31
CA ALA A 547 -9.97 15.84 11.00
C ALA A 547 -10.80 16.98 10.44
N GLY A 548 -11.75 17.53 11.21
CA GLY A 548 -12.54 18.68 10.79
C GLY A 548 -11.70 19.92 10.50
N ARG A 549 -10.71 20.23 11.37
CA ARG A 549 -9.80 21.36 11.19
C ARG A 549 -8.94 21.22 9.93
N TYR A 550 -8.41 20.03 9.68
CA TYR A 550 -7.51 19.74 8.55
C TYR A 550 -8.28 19.69 7.24
N TYR A 551 -9.41 18.99 7.22
CA TYR A 551 -10.25 18.88 6.03
C TYR A 551 -10.73 20.26 5.55
N ALA A 552 -11.30 21.10 6.43
CA ALA A 552 -11.76 22.42 6.06
C ALA A 552 -10.66 23.31 5.44
N LYS A 553 -9.42 23.21 5.94
CA LYS A 553 -8.30 23.97 5.41
C LYS A 553 -7.72 23.37 4.12
N LEU A 554 -7.71 22.05 4.01
CA LEU A 554 -7.28 21.35 2.80
C LEU A 554 -8.28 21.61 1.66
N GLU A 555 -9.56 21.43 1.93
CA GLU A 555 -10.65 21.67 1.00
C GLU A 555 -10.60 23.10 0.45
N TYR A 556 -10.52 24.12 1.33
CA TYR A 556 -10.39 25.52 0.90
C TYR A 556 -9.18 25.73 -0.02
N LYS A 557 -8.01 25.19 0.32
CA LYS A 557 -6.80 25.29 -0.53
C LYS A 557 -7.00 24.64 -1.88
N MET A 558 -7.61 23.45 -1.91
CA MET A 558 -7.87 22.72 -3.14
C MET A 558 -8.89 23.43 -4.03
N GLN A 559 -10.01 23.94 -3.44
CA GLN A 559 -10.99 24.73 -4.16
C GLN A 559 -10.35 25.98 -4.78
N LEU A 560 -9.54 26.71 -3.98
CA LEU A 560 -8.82 27.89 -4.48
C LEU A 560 -7.90 27.55 -5.63
N MET A 561 -7.10 26.49 -5.53
CA MET A 561 -6.16 26.07 -6.57
C MET A 561 -6.91 25.58 -7.83
N ALA A 562 -7.93 24.75 -7.65
CA ALA A 562 -8.72 24.20 -8.75
C ALA A 562 -9.51 25.28 -9.51
N SER A 563 -9.93 26.37 -8.83
CA SER A 563 -10.67 27.48 -9.49
C SER A 563 -9.88 28.23 -10.56
N TYR A 564 -8.55 28.08 -10.58
CA TYR A 564 -7.69 28.64 -11.63
C TYR A 564 -7.52 27.71 -12.84
N LEU A 565 -8.05 26.50 -12.79
CA LEU A 565 -8.00 25.52 -13.86
C LEU A 565 -9.29 25.53 -14.68
N ALA A 566 -9.20 25.24 -15.98
CA ALA A 566 -10.32 25.41 -16.90
C ALA A 566 -11.42 24.33 -16.77
N SER A 567 -11.19 23.26 -16.03
CA SER A 567 -12.11 22.13 -15.89
C SER A 567 -12.18 21.65 -14.45
N GLY A 568 -13.33 21.11 -14.04
CA GLY A 568 -13.48 20.36 -12.80
C GLY A 568 -13.05 18.88 -12.90
N ASN A 569 -12.79 18.38 -14.11
CA ASN A 569 -12.34 17.00 -14.29
C ASN A 569 -10.86 16.86 -13.90
N ILE A 570 -10.56 15.96 -13.00
CA ILE A 570 -9.23 15.80 -12.38
C ILE A 570 -8.15 15.43 -13.41
N TYR A 571 -8.46 14.67 -14.46
CA TYR A 571 -7.50 14.33 -15.52
C TYR A 571 -7.14 15.55 -16.37
N LEU A 572 -8.13 16.37 -16.73
CA LEU A 572 -7.90 17.61 -17.46
C LEU A 572 -7.12 18.62 -16.60
N GLN A 573 -7.42 18.68 -15.30
CA GLN A 573 -6.64 19.49 -14.36
C GLN A 573 -5.17 19.03 -14.31
N ARG A 574 -4.92 17.70 -14.19
CA ARG A 574 -3.58 17.13 -14.23
C ARG A 574 -2.85 17.47 -15.51
N GLN A 575 -3.47 17.29 -16.68
CA GLN A 575 -2.88 17.63 -17.97
C GLN A 575 -2.49 19.11 -18.06
N GLN A 576 -3.36 20.01 -17.59
CA GLN A 576 -3.07 21.45 -17.56
C GLN A 576 -1.88 21.76 -16.66
N LEU A 577 -1.83 21.17 -15.46
CA LEU A 577 -0.72 21.36 -14.52
C LEU A 577 0.59 20.81 -15.08
N GLU A 578 0.57 19.65 -15.71
CA GLU A 578 1.74 19.03 -16.36
C GLU A 578 2.23 19.90 -17.54
N ALA A 579 1.34 20.41 -18.37
CA ALA A 579 1.67 21.32 -19.46
C ALA A 579 2.31 22.62 -18.93
N MET A 580 1.75 23.20 -17.86
CA MET A 580 2.32 24.36 -17.18
C MET A 580 3.70 24.06 -16.58
N ALA A 581 3.84 22.91 -15.93
CA ALA A 581 5.09 22.44 -15.33
C ALA A 581 6.18 22.15 -16.37
N GLY A 582 5.80 21.67 -17.55
CA GLY A 582 6.67 21.44 -18.71
C GLY A 582 7.04 22.69 -19.49
N SER A 583 6.43 23.85 -19.17
CA SER A 583 6.73 25.11 -19.88
C SER A 583 8.19 25.54 -19.71
N GLY A 584 8.73 26.25 -20.74
CA GLY A 584 10.12 26.71 -20.69
C GLY A 584 10.42 27.64 -19.51
N ARG A 585 9.43 28.47 -19.09
CA ARG A 585 9.54 29.32 -17.90
C ARG A 585 9.67 28.50 -16.61
N MET A 586 8.87 27.47 -16.44
CA MET A 586 8.91 26.63 -15.24
C MET A 586 10.16 25.75 -15.20
N ARG A 587 10.63 25.24 -16.35
CA ARG A 587 11.91 24.53 -16.45
C ARG A 587 13.10 25.42 -16.06
N LEU A 588 13.11 26.67 -16.52
CA LEU A 588 14.14 27.66 -16.15
C LEU A 588 14.09 27.93 -14.64
N TYR A 589 12.90 28.15 -14.10
CA TYR A 589 12.72 28.36 -12.66
C TYR A 589 13.26 27.20 -11.81
N ARG A 590 12.88 25.96 -12.14
CA ARG A 590 13.38 24.76 -11.44
C ARG A 590 14.91 24.66 -11.51
N ARG A 591 15.52 24.95 -12.66
CA ARG A 591 16.98 24.99 -12.80
C ARG A 591 17.62 26.04 -11.90
N LEU A 592 17.05 27.24 -11.85
CA LEU A 592 17.56 28.33 -11.00
C LEU A 592 17.35 28.01 -9.52
N GLN A 593 16.23 27.43 -9.15
CA GLN A 593 15.94 27.00 -7.79
C GLN A 593 16.89 25.87 -7.32
N ASN A 594 17.13 24.88 -8.17
CA ASN A 594 18.07 23.79 -7.89
C ASN A 594 19.51 24.31 -7.80
N GLY A 595 19.92 25.22 -8.69
CA GLY A 595 21.22 25.88 -8.65
C GLY A 595 21.41 26.70 -7.38
N TYR A 596 20.39 27.47 -6.98
CA TYR A 596 20.37 28.20 -5.71
C TYR A 596 20.50 27.28 -4.49
N GLY A 597 19.75 26.19 -4.46
CA GLY A 597 19.84 25.18 -3.40
C GLY A 597 21.23 24.50 -3.34
N ALA A 598 21.80 24.16 -4.51
CA ALA A 598 23.14 23.58 -4.57
C ALA A 598 24.23 24.57 -4.09
N MET A 599 24.09 25.84 -4.45
CA MET A 599 25.02 26.89 -4.03
C MET A 599 24.94 27.16 -2.53
N LEU A 600 23.75 27.15 -1.94
CA LEU A 600 23.57 27.28 -0.48
C LEU A 600 24.15 26.08 0.27
N ARG A 601 24.05 24.85 -0.27
CA ARG A 601 24.68 23.66 0.32
C ARG A 601 26.20 23.78 0.33
N ARG A 602 26.77 24.24 -0.80
CA ARG A 602 28.23 24.36 -0.95
C ARG A 602 28.82 25.55 -0.18
N PHE A 603 28.04 26.61 0.02
CA PHE A 603 28.45 27.85 0.69
C PHE A 603 27.35 28.38 1.61
N PRO A 604 27.16 27.81 2.83
CA PRO A 604 26.04 28.16 3.72
C PRO A 604 26.02 29.65 4.12
N GLY A 605 27.19 30.29 4.23
CA GLY A 605 27.33 31.73 4.52
C GLY A 605 26.85 32.67 3.41
N SER A 606 26.65 32.16 2.19
CA SER A 606 26.21 32.97 1.05
C SER A 606 24.71 33.32 1.07
N ARG A 607 23.92 32.73 1.97
CA ARG A 607 22.47 32.94 2.07
C ARG A 607 22.06 34.41 2.13
N ARG A 608 22.85 35.23 2.79
CA ARG A 608 22.58 36.66 2.96
C ARG A 608 22.75 37.44 1.64
N PHE A 609 23.69 37.04 0.80
CA PHE A 609 23.99 37.67 -0.50
C PHE A 609 23.10 37.15 -1.62
N LEU A 610 22.63 35.92 -1.53
CA LEU A 610 21.81 35.27 -2.57
C LEU A 610 20.31 35.51 -2.40
N ARG A 611 19.86 36.01 -1.24
CA ARG A 611 18.45 36.31 -0.95
C ARG A 611 17.80 37.30 -1.95
N PRO A 612 18.47 38.38 -2.41
CA PRO A 612 17.91 39.25 -3.44
C PRO A 612 17.73 38.57 -4.79
N VAL A 613 18.67 37.69 -5.17
CA VAL A 613 18.60 36.92 -6.43
C VAL A 613 17.43 35.96 -6.40
N ALA A 614 17.22 35.25 -5.29
CA ALA A 614 16.07 34.36 -5.09
C ALA A 614 14.73 35.11 -5.19
N LYS A 615 14.64 36.32 -4.61
CA LYS A 615 13.45 37.18 -4.73
C LYS A 615 13.22 37.65 -6.17
N GLY A 616 14.28 37.99 -6.92
CA GLY A 616 14.21 38.39 -8.34
C GLY A 616 13.73 37.22 -9.22
N VAL A 617 14.24 36.01 -8.99
CA VAL A 617 13.81 34.79 -9.68
C VAL A 617 12.35 34.46 -9.35
N GLN A 618 11.94 34.63 -8.11
CA GLN A 618 10.55 34.43 -7.68
C GLN A 618 9.60 35.46 -8.31
N ALA A 619 10.04 36.72 -8.49
CA ALA A 619 9.28 37.78 -9.16
C ALA A 619 9.05 37.51 -10.65
N LEU A 620 9.92 36.74 -11.32
CA LEU A 620 9.75 36.36 -12.73
C LEU A 620 8.57 35.42 -12.99
N ILE A 621 8.06 34.77 -11.93
CA ILE A 621 6.99 33.76 -12.02
C ILE A 621 5.71 34.25 -11.40
N THR A 622 5.80 35.15 -10.44
CA THR A 622 4.61 35.79 -9.85
C THR A 622 4.08 36.82 -10.85
N PRO A 623 2.93 36.57 -11.52
CA PRO A 623 2.22 37.66 -12.21
C PRO A 623 1.99 38.74 -11.15
N GLY A 624 2.24 39.99 -11.56
CA GLY A 624 2.27 41.14 -10.66
C GLY A 624 1.17 41.08 -9.59
N ARG A 625 1.55 41.41 -8.36
CA ARG A 625 0.63 41.54 -7.23
C ARG A 625 -0.62 42.28 -7.74
N MET A 626 -1.74 41.57 -7.84
CA MET A 626 -3.02 42.26 -7.79
C MET A 626 -3.08 42.95 -6.41
N ARG A 627 -3.22 44.25 -6.48
CA ARG A 627 -3.43 45.11 -5.31
C ARG A 627 -4.73 44.75 -4.59
#